data_b8a201f8efbdac313c485459c9659d83
#
_entry.id   b8a201f8efbdac313c485459c9659d83
#
_cell.length_a   1.000
_cell.length_b   1.000
_cell.length_c   1.000
_cell.angle_alpha   90.00
_cell.angle_beta   90.00
_cell.angle_gamma   90.00
#
_symmetry.space_group_name_H-M   'P 1'
#
loop_
_entity.id
_entity.type
_entity.pdbx_description
1 polymer ?
#
loop_
_entity_poly.entity_id
_entity_poly.type
_entity_poly.pdbx_seq_one_letter_code
_entity_poly.pdbx_strand_id
1 'polypeptide(L)'
;MKGLFSRRNAWMLAAVLVILGVGCAFGLSRRQKTMFAKLPAMRQNAERDSLLITAQATEDMRTLKGDMQLTTTNRTGGELTELVFRLYANGVREGSMVISGVTIDGNAVSFATDADDSSVLRVQHALKSGDMADISLHFALTIPRGESEIARTDDSALLIGALPMPAMWENGAWRTDAYDALAETSYAQPVDIQMALTVPEKVKAAFGGAWTAEQQNGDGTKTLTMQLEGARDISFAMRTEGSMRQAMNGDILVTALAENSRTATRLLEAACKALEAVESVGLAYPFPSLTVVQAQSGHEDGTIGTALLAVDGTKKGDALLQQMTRLCARQIFGVQVENDPWNAPWLSQTLASCVELLAYRGREGNAAYEKRFYSEVEVAMRLTRPHGVNVGASTEHFGNDSEMTQVLRDQGAASLMGIDTAVGGEAFIRALQIYADENAGGTGSLEKLESALEQATGSAWDGYLSDMLAF
;
A
#
# COMPACT_ATOMS: atom_id res chain seq x y z
N MET A 1 -38.73 -42.60 16.27
CA MET A 1 -38.39 -41.21 15.94
C MET A 1 -36.96 -41.17 15.42
N LYS A 2 -36.82 -41.41 14.14
CA LYS A 2 -35.56 -41.23 13.37
C LYS A 2 -35.93 -40.26 12.26
N GLY A 3 -35.30 -39.13 12.21
CA GLY A 3 -35.52 -38.23 11.10
C GLY A 3 -35.02 -36.83 11.35
N LEU A 4 -34.36 -36.30 10.37
CA LEU A 4 -33.99 -34.93 10.10
C LEU A 4 -32.76 -34.34 10.82
N PHE A 5 -31.61 -34.90 10.52
CA PHE A 5 -30.46 -34.02 10.31
C PHE A 5 -30.23 -33.92 8.79
N SER A 6 -30.63 -32.81 8.18
CA SER A 6 -30.35 -32.57 6.75
C SER A 6 -28.87 -32.35 6.59
N ARG A 7 -28.28 -32.81 5.47
CA ARG A 7 -26.86 -32.58 5.11
C ARG A 7 -26.48 -31.08 5.21
N ARG A 8 -27.41 -30.20 4.98
CA ARG A 8 -27.24 -28.74 5.04
C ARG A 8 -26.95 -28.23 6.47
N ASN A 9 -27.51 -28.85 7.50
CA ASN A 9 -27.23 -28.50 8.90
C ASN A 9 -25.89 -29.06 9.40
N ALA A 10 -25.41 -30.17 8.79
CA ALA A 10 -24.09 -30.71 9.08
C ALA A 10 -22.95 -29.81 8.54
N TRP A 11 -23.17 -29.15 7.41
CA TRP A 11 -22.21 -28.19 6.84
C TRP A 11 -22.14 -26.88 7.62
N MET A 12 -23.24 -26.35 8.11
CA MET A 12 -23.23 -25.20 9.03
C MET A 12 -22.52 -25.52 10.35
N LEU A 13 -22.71 -26.71 10.88
CA LEU A 13 -21.99 -27.19 12.07
C LEU A 13 -20.50 -27.42 11.78
N ALA A 14 -20.13 -27.88 10.59
CA ALA A 14 -18.73 -28.05 10.16
C ALA A 14 -18.04 -26.70 9.96
N ALA A 15 -18.71 -25.70 9.35
CA ALA A 15 -18.18 -24.35 9.21
C ALA A 15 -18.00 -23.65 10.57
N VAL A 16 -18.96 -23.82 11.49
CA VAL A 16 -18.84 -23.33 12.88
C VAL A 16 -17.75 -24.07 13.64
N LEU A 17 -17.55 -25.37 13.38
CA LEU A 17 -16.47 -26.17 13.99
C LEU A 17 -15.10 -25.87 13.40
N VAL A 18 -14.99 -25.48 12.13
CA VAL A 18 -13.72 -25.01 11.53
C VAL A 18 -13.34 -23.67 12.12
N ILE A 19 -14.27 -22.72 12.22
CA ILE A 19 -14.04 -21.45 12.93
C ILE A 19 -13.71 -21.70 14.41
N LEU A 20 -14.36 -22.65 15.07
CA LEU A 20 -14.07 -23.06 16.44
C LEU A 20 -12.74 -23.83 16.56
N GLY A 21 -12.38 -24.62 15.54
CA GLY A 21 -11.14 -25.41 15.49
C GLY A 21 -9.90 -24.53 15.30
N VAL A 22 -9.95 -23.55 14.40
CA VAL A 22 -8.90 -22.54 14.22
C VAL A 22 -8.65 -21.77 15.50
N GLY A 23 -9.71 -21.37 16.21
CA GLY A 23 -9.59 -20.74 17.54
C GLY A 23 -8.87 -21.61 18.59
N CYS A 24 -8.96 -22.95 18.51
CA CYS A 24 -8.26 -23.85 19.45
C CYS A 24 -6.80 -24.07 19.06
N ALA A 25 -6.47 -24.12 17.74
CA ALA A 25 -5.10 -24.29 17.27
C ALA A 25 -4.17 -23.13 17.62
N PHE A 26 -4.73 -21.92 17.80
CA PHE A 26 -3.98 -20.70 18.15
C PHE A 26 -4.15 -20.26 19.61
N GLY A 27 -4.78 -21.06 20.47
CA GLY A 27 -5.02 -20.69 21.86
C GLY A 27 -5.96 -19.49 22.05
N LEU A 28 -6.77 -19.17 21.04
CA LEU A 28 -7.73 -18.08 21.10
C LEU A 28 -8.76 -18.32 22.21
N SER A 29 -8.95 -17.35 23.09
CA SER A 29 -9.90 -17.41 24.17
C SER A 29 -11.35 -17.44 23.63
N ARG A 30 -12.30 -17.92 24.46
CA ARG A 30 -13.74 -17.91 24.14
C ARG A 30 -14.23 -16.49 23.78
N ARG A 31 -13.61 -15.43 24.34
CA ARG A 31 -13.91 -14.02 24.05
C ARG A 31 -13.43 -13.59 22.67
N GLN A 32 -12.26 -14.05 22.22
CA GLN A 32 -11.75 -13.78 20.86
C GLN A 32 -12.67 -14.38 19.79
N LYS A 33 -13.16 -15.60 20.02
CA LYS A 33 -14.16 -16.26 19.14
C LYS A 33 -15.43 -15.44 18.98
N THR A 34 -15.85 -14.73 20.05
CA THR A 34 -17.05 -13.88 20.06
C THR A 34 -16.78 -12.53 19.35
N MET A 35 -15.53 -12.10 19.24
CA MET A 35 -15.15 -10.85 18.58
C MET A 35 -15.25 -10.93 17.05
N PHE A 36 -14.82 -12.05 16.44
CA PHE A 36 -15.01 -12.28 15.01
C PHE A 36 -16.49 -12.27 14.61
N ALA A 37 -17.36 -12.80 15.46
CA ALA A 37 -18.81 -12.77 15.25
C ALA A 37 -19.43 -11.37 15.46
N LYS A 38 -18.68 -10.41 15.98
CA LYS A 38 -19.12 -9.03 16.29
C LYS A 38 -18.41 -7.96 15.48
N LEU A 39 -17.50 -8.34 14.58
CA LEU A 39 -16.96 -7.36 13.63
C LEU A 39 -18.14 -6.78 12.87
N PRO A 40 -18.31 -5.44 12.81
CA PRO A 40 -19.37 -4.87 12.01
C PRO A 40 -19.20 -5.39 10.58
N ALA A 41 -20.30 -5.89 10.00
CA ALA A 41 -20.27 -6.34 8.62
C ALA A 41 -19.74 -5.17 7.77
N MET A 42 -18.63 -5.38 7.08
CA MET A 42 -18.16 -4.44 6.07
C MET A 42 -19.28 -4.22 5.06
N ARG A 43 -19.47 -2.99 4.63
CA ARG A 43 -20.36 -2.67 3.53
C ARG A 43 -19.78 -3.37 2.30
N GLN A 44 -20.32 -4.52 1.92
CA GLN A 44 -19.86 -5.22 0.73
C GLN A 44 -20.08 -4.32 -0.48
N ASN A 45 -19.00 -3.91 -1.11
CA ASN A 45 -19.06 -3.30 -2.43
C ASN A 45 -19.05 -4.44 -3.46
N ALA A 46 -20.13 -4.58 -4.24
CA ALA A 46 -20.23 -5.64 -5.24
C ALA A 46 -19.14 -5.54 -6.35
N GLU A 47 -18.48 -4.41 -6.45
CA GLU A 47 -17.43 -4.16 -7.45
C GLU A 47 -16.02 -4.49 -6.93
N ARG A 48 -15.84 -4.68 -5.62
CA ARG A 48 -14.56 -5.02 -4.99
C ARG A 48 -14.62 -6.35 -4.29
N ASP A 49 -13.48 -7.01 -4.23
CA ASP A 49 -13.27 -8.19 -3.43
C ASP A 49 -13.15 -7.81 -1.94
N SER A 50 -13.43 -8.75 -1.04
CA SER A 50 -13.30 -8.55 0.39
C SER A 50 -12.29 -9.50 1.01
N LEU A 51 -11.47 -8.98 1.93
CA LEU A 51 -10.39 -9.70 2.57
C LEU A 51 -10.53 -9.62 4.10
N LEU A 52 -10.77 -10.77 4.72
CA LEU A 52 -10.80 -10.93 6.17
C LEU A 52 -9.50 -11.60 6.63
N ILE A 53 -8.80 -10.98 7.58
CA ILE A 53 -7.52 -11.46 8.09
C ILE A 53 -7.56 -11.58 9.61
N THR A 54 -7.05 -12.69 10.10
CA THR A 54 -6.70 -12.84 11.52
C THR A 54 -5.22 -13.16 11.63
N ALA A 55 -4.52 -12.44 12.48
CA ALA A 55 -3.10 -12.65 12.66
C ALA A 55 -2.70 -12.52 14.14
N GLN A 56 -1.68 -13.27 14.53
CA GLN A 56 -1.09 -13.19 15.86
C GLN A 56 0.43 -13.09 15.76
N ALA A 57 0.98 -12.04 16.37
CA ALA A 57 2.43 -11.87 16.51
C ALA A 57 2.96 -12.62 17.74
N THR A 58 4.16 -13.18 17.62
CA THR A 58 4.91 -13.72 18.76
C THR A 58 5.35 -12.58 19.69
N GLU A 59 5.70 -12.91 20.94
CA GLU A 59 6.12 -11.94 21.96
C GLU A 59 7.33 -11.09 21.52
N ASP A 60 8.22 -11.68 20.74
CA ASP A 60 9.43 -11.03 20.20
C ASP A 60 9.22 -10.42 18.80
N MET A 61 7.98 -10.38 18.30
CA MET A 61 7.59 -9.88 16.96
C MET A 61 8.36 -10.50 15.79
N ARG A 62 8.93 -11.72 15.97
CA ARG A 62 9.67 -12.40 14.90
C ARG A 62 8.76 -13.13 13.93
N THR A 63 7.63 -13.61 14.42
CA THR A 63 6.71 -14.43 13.64
C THR A 63 5.31 -13.87 13.75
N LEU A 64 4.63 -13.84 12.62
CA LEU A 64 3.22 -13.55 12.49
C LEU A 64 2.55 -14.79 11.89
N LYS A 65 1.54 -15.36 12.55
CA LYS A 65 0.75 -16.47 12.03
C LYS A 65 -0.69 -16.06 11.91
N GLY A 66 -1.36 -16.54 10.88
CA GLY A 66 -2.74 -16.15 10.69
C GLY A 66 -3.47 -16.91 9.61
N ASP A 67 -4.70 -16.49 9.46
CA ASP A 67 -5.65 -16.97 8.47
C ASP A 67 -6.12 -15.80 7.62
N MET A 68 -6.30 -16.05 6.36
CA MET A 68 -6.86 -15.11 5.40
C MET A 68 -8.05 -15.76 4.71
N GLN A 69 -9.12 -15.00 4.54
CA GLN A 69 -10.27 -15.38 3.74
C GLN A 69 -10.54 -14.27 2.74
N LEU A 70 -10.41 -14.60 1.45
CA LEU A 70 -10.72 -13.73 0.32
C LEU A 70 -12.02 -14.19 -0.31
N THR A 71 -12.99 -13.28 -0.38
CA THR A 71 -14.18 -13.46 -1.22
C THR A 71 -13.96 -12.65 -2.50
N THR A 72 -13.85 -13.33 -3.63
CA THR A 72 -13.56 -12.74 -4.93
C THR A 72 -14.58 -13.14 -5.98
N THR A 73 -14.77 -12.26 -6.98
CA THR A 73 -15.57 -12.53 -8.18
C THR A 73 -14.67 -12.45 -9.39
N ASN A 74 -14.74 -13.43 -10.29
CA ASN A 74 -14.01 -13.37 -11.55
C ASN A 74 -14.62 -12.30 -12.48
N ARG A 75 -13.98 -11.14 -12.57
CA ARG A 75 -14.36 -10.00 -13.42
C ARG A 75 -13.51 -9.89 -14.69
N THR A 76 -12.74 -10.94 -15.04
CA THR A 76 -11.77 -10.89 -16.15
C THR A 76 -12.41 -11.01 -17.54
N GLY A 77 -13.68 -11.36 -17.60
CA GLY A 77 -14.40 -11.61 -18.86
C GLY A 77 -14.17 -13.01 -19.46
N GLY A 78 -13.20 -13.77 -18.93
CA GLY A 78 -12.86 -15.14 -19.33
C GLY A 78 -12.87 -16.11 -18.15
N GLU A 79 -12.67 -17.40 -18.40
CA GLU A 79 -12.48 -18.40 -17.37
C GLU A 79 -11.03 -18.32 -16.86
N LEU A 80 -10.84 -18.20 -15.55
CA LEU A 80 -9.56 -18.37 -14.88
C LEU A 80 -9.33 -19.87 -14.65
N THR A 81 -8.12 -20.37 -14.90
CA THR A 81 -7.71 -21.74 -14.62
C THR A 81 -6.98 -21.88 -13.28
N GLU A 82 -6.50 -20.76 -12.76
CA GLU A 82 -5.80 -20.66 -11.47
C GLU A 82 -6.03 -19.28 -10.86
N LEU A 83 -5.80 -19.18 -9.56
CA LEU A 83 -5.74 -17.93 -8.82
C LEU A 83 -4.30 -17.72 -8.33
N VAL A 84 -3.79 -16.51 -8.44
CA VAL A 84 -2.41 -16.19 -8.10
C VAL A 84 -2.36 -15.18 -6.96
N PHE A 85 -1.46 -15.43 -6.00
CA PHE A 85 -1.19 -14.51 -4.89
C PHE A 85 0.28 -14.10 -4.88
N ARG A 86 0.52 -12.87 -4.44
CA ARG A 86 1.87 -12.36 -4.18
C ARG A 86 2.24 -12.59 -2.73
N LEU A 87 3.45 -13.10 -2.52
CA LEU A 87 4.07 -13.35 -1.21
C LEU A 87 5.37 -12.54 -1.12
N TYR A 88 5.28 -11.21 -1.21
CA TYR A 88 6.46 -10.34 -1.31
C TYR A 88 7.50 -10.52 -0.20
N ALA A 89 7.08 -10.99 0.98
CA ALA A 89 8.03 -11.36 2.04
C ALA A 89 9.05 -12.42 1.61
N ASN A 90 8.69 -13.32 0.69
CA ASN A 90 9.62 -14.30 0.10
C ASN A 90 10.56 -13.66 -0.93
N GLY A 91 10.17 -12.59 -1.58
CA GLY A 91 11.05 -11.78 -2.43
C GLY A 91 12.13 -11.07 -1.62
N VAL A 92 11.76 -10.52 -0.45
CA VAL A 92 12.73 -9.92 0.49
C VAL A 92 13.69 -10.98 1.04
N ARG A 93 13.16 -12.14 1.43
CA ARG A 93 13.95 -13.28 1.93
C ARG A 93 13.18 -14.58 1.70
N GLU A 94 13.74 -15.46 0.90
CA GLU A 94 13.18 -16.75 0.60
C GLU A 94 12.81 -17.52 1.88
N GLY A 95 11.62 -18.18 1.87
CA GLY A 95 11.09 -18.94 2.99
C GLY A 95 10.56 -18.10 4.16
N SER A 96 10.49 -16.78 4.04
CA SER A 96 9.90 -15.92 5.06
C SER A 96 8.40 -16.14 5.21
N MET A 97 7.66 -16.32 4.11
CA MET A 97 6.24 -16.64 4.09
C MET A 97 6.03 -18.12 3.74
N VAL A 98 5.31 -18.83 4.59
CA VAL A 98 4.92 -20.22 4.37
C VAL A 98 3.40 -20.32 4.36
N ILE A 99 2.85 -20.89 3.29
CA ILE A 99 1.42 -21.23 3.19
C ILE A 99 1.28 -22.72 3.54
N SER A 100 0.46 -23.06 4.51
CA SER A 100 0.30 -24.43 5.03
C SER A 100 -1.00 -25.10 4.62
N GLY A 101 -1.93 -24.36 4.01
CA GLY A 101 -3.18 -24.92 3.51
C GLY A 101 -3.97 -23.89 2.74
N VAL A 102 -4.63 -24.32 1.68
CA VAL A 102 -5.57 -23.51 0.88
C VAL A 102 -6.85 -24.29 0.66
N THR A 103 -7.98 -23.63 0.87
CA THR A 103 -9.30 -24.19 0.52
C THR A 103 -10.06 -23.19 -0.32
N ILE A 104 -10.90 -23.69 -1.23
CA ILE A 104 -11.87 -22.87 -1.98
C ILE A 104 -13.26 -23.47 -1.74
N ASP A 105 -14.19 -22.63 -1.32
CA ASP A 105 -15.55 -23.01 -0.92
C ASP A 105 -15.55 -24.20 0.09
N GLY A 106 -14.55 -24.20 1.00
CA GLY A 106 -14.36 -25.22 2.03
C GLY A 106 -13.71 -26.52 1.56
N ASN A 107 -13.34 -26.64 0.28
CA ASN A 107 -12.66 -27.80 -0.27
C ASN A 107 -11.16 -27.55 -0.41
N ALA A 108 -10.33 -28.50 0.02
CA ALA A 108 -8.89 -28.41 -0.16
C ALA A 108 -8.51 -28.42 -1.65
N VAL A 109 -7.64 -27.52 -2.05
CA VAL A 109 -7.15 -27.39 -3.43
C VAL A 109 -5.63 -27.51 -3.51
N SER A 110 -5.12 -27.87 -4.69
CA SER A 110 -3.68 -27.91 -4.94
C SER A 110 -3.13 -26.49 -5.07
N PHE A 111 -2.00 -26.26 -4.44
CA PHE A 111 -1.26 -24.99 -4.53
C PHE A 111 0.24 -25.23 -4.48
N ALA A 112 1.00 -24.34 -5.06
CA ALA A 112 2.46 -24.33 -4.99
C ALA A 112 3.00 -22.91 -5.21
N THR A 113 4.16 -22.60 -4.66
CA THR A 113 4.94 -21.44 -5.10
C THR A 113 5.68 -21.78 -6.40
N ASP A 114 5.93 -20.79 -7.23
CA ASP A 114 6.74 -20.98 -8.43
C ASP A 114 8.16 -21.43 -8.06
N ALA A 115 8.73 -22.30 -8.90
CA ALA A 115 10.05 -22.85 -8.64
C ALA A 115 11.17 -21.81 -8.71
N ASP A 116 11.00 -20.82 -9.59
CA ASP A 116 12.00 -19.77 -9.84
C ASP A 116 11.71 -18.47 -9.04
N ASP A 117 10.47 -18.31 -8.54
CA ASP A 117 10.07 -17.16 -7.74
C ASP A 117 9.11 -17.57 -6.61
N SER A 118 9.65 -17.83 -5.43
CA SER A 118 8.87 -18.20 -4.25
C SER A 118 7.93 -17.09 -3.75
N SER A 119 7.99 -15.88 -4.32
CA SER A 119 7.05 -14.79 -4.04
C SER A 119 5.72 -14.92 -4.81
N VAL A 120 5.60 -15.91 -5.70
CA VAL A 120 4.38 -16.21 -6.47
C VAL A 120 3.76 -17.50 -5.96
N LEU A 121 2.53 -17.43 -5.46
CA LEU A 121 1.73 -18.60 -5.08
C LEU A 121 0.64 -18.83 -6.12
N ARG A 122 0.62 -20.05 -6.71
CA ARG A 122 -0.43 -20.49 -7.63
C ARG A 122 -1.37 -21.46 -6.96
N VAL A 123 -2.66 -21.19 -7.07
CA VAL A 123 -3.74 -22.02 -6.53
C VAL A 123 -4.57 -22.54 -7.70
N GLN A 124 -4.55 -23.86 -7.91
CA GLN A 124 -5.22 -24.49 -9.04
C GLN A 124 -6.72 -24.56 -8.80
N HIS A 125 -7.46 -23.74 -9.54
CA HIS A 125 -8.93 -23.69 -9.48
C HIS A 125 -9.50 -23.02 -10.72
N ALA A 126 -10.45 -23.68 -11.36
CA ALA A 126 -11.19 -23.11 -12.47
C ALA A 126 -12.34 -22.24 -11.96
N LEU A 127 -12.35 -20.95 -12.34
CA LEU A 127 -13.39 -19.99 -11.96
C LEU A 127 -13.91 -19.28 -13.20
N LYS A 128 -15.18 -19.54 -13.55
CA LYS A 128 -15.80 -18.92 -14.74
C LYS A 128 -16.02 -17.43 -14.55
N SER A 129 -16.07 -16.71 -15.64
CA SER A 129 -16.42 -15.28 -15.61
C SER A 129 -17.77 -15.04 -14.92
N GLY A 130 -17.79 -14.14 -13.96
CA GLY A 130 -18.93 -13.80 -13.12
C GLY A 130 -19.15 -14.72 -11.92
N ASP A 131 -18.47 -15.87 -11.84
CA ASP A 131 -18.57 -16.74 -10.66
C ASP A 131 -17.77 -16.15 -9.48
N MET A 132 -18.25 -16.45 -8.26
CA MET A 132 -17.64 -16.04 -6.99
C MET A 132 -16.99 -17.24 -6.32
N ALA A 133 -15.90 -17.02 -5.60
CA ALA A 133 -15.22 -18.01 -4.78
C ALA A 133 -14.81 -17.45 -3.41
N ASP A 134 -14.92 -18.28 -2.38
CA ASP A 134 -14.39 -18.03 -1.04
C ASP A 134 -13.08 -18.82 -0.86
N ILE A 135 -11.96 -18.10 -0.83
CA ILE A 135 -10.63 -18.68 -0.73
C ILE A 135 -10.12 -18.48 0.69
N SER A 136 -9.76 -19.56 1.37
CA SER A 136 -9.11 -19.48 2.68
C SER A 136 -7.71 -20.04 2.61
N LEU A 137 -6.76 -19.34 3.22
CA LEU A 137 -5.37 -19.79 3.33
C LEU A 137 -4.83 -19.56 4.74
N HIS A 138 -3.93 -20.47 5.16
CA HIS A 138 -3.21 -20.39 6.43
C HIS A 138 -1.78 -19.99 6.16
N PHE A 139 -1.29 -18.95 6.84
CA PHE A 139 0.05 -18.45 6.63
C PHE A 139 0.87 -18.36 7.92
N ALA A 140 2.18 -18.45 7.75
CA ALA A 140 3.16 -18.11 8.76
C ALA A 140 4.26 -17.26 8.14
N LEU A 141 4.42 -16.03 8.65
CA LEU A 141 5.46 -15.09 8.25
C LEU A 141 6.56 -15.07 9.32
N THR A 142 7.78 -15.41 8.95
CA THR A 142 8.98 -15.08 9.71
C THR A 142 9.49 -13.74 9.22
N ILE A 143 9.34 -12.67 10.00
CA ILE A 143 9.66 -11.31 9.57
C ILE A 143 11.18 -11.20 9.40
N PRO A 144 11.69 -10.87 8.19
CA PRO A 144 13.12 -10.68 7.94
C PRO A 144 13.71 -9.61 8.85
N ARG A 145 14.98 -9.76 9.24
CA ARG A 145 15.71 -8.71 9.95
C ARG A 145 16.43 -7.84 8.93
N GLY A 146 16.31 -6.52 9.07
CA GLY A 146 16.96 -5.58 8.16
C GLY A 146 16.24 -4.25 8.06
N GLU A 147 16.49 -3.56 6.96
CA GLU A 147 15.92 -2.29 6.58
C GLU A 147 15.27 -2.49 5.21
N SER A 148 13.98 -2.68 5.18
CA SER A 148 13.14 -2.79 3.99
C SER A 148 11.68 -2.55 4.35
N GLU A 149 10.80 -2.54 3.38
CA GLU A 149 9.35 -2.43 3.56
C GLU A 149 8.76 -3.60 4.37
N ILE A 150 9.43 -4.75 4.34
CA ILE A 150 9.06 -5.95 5.09
C ILE A 150 10.25 -6.37 5.95
N ALA A 151 10.43 -5.70 7.07
CA ALA A 151 11.55 -5.97 7.95
C ALA A 151 11.24 -5.68 9.40
N ARG A 152 12.08 -6.22 10.29
CA ARG A 152 12.11 -5.91 11.70
C ARG A 152 13.50 -5.54 12.19
N THR A 153 13.51 -4.73 13.24
CA THR A 153 14.66 -4.49 14.12
C THR A 153 14.49 -5.28 15.43
N ASP A 154 15.17 -4.89 16.49
CA ASP A 154 14.99 -5.50 17.82
C ASP A 154 13.72 -5.01 18.53
N ASP A 155 13.23 -3.81 18.21
CA ASP A 155 12.12 -3.13 18.88
C ASP A 155 10.95 -2.75 17.97
N SER A 156 11.08 -2.95 16.67
CA SER A 156 10.08 -2.55 15.69
C SER A 156 9.98 -3.52 14.50
N ALA A 157 8.84 -3.51 13.83
CA ALA A 157 8.62 -4.15 12.55
C ALA A 157 7.82 -3.23 11.63
N LEU A 158 8.23 -3.14 10.36
CA LEU A 158 7.48 -2.53 9.26
C LEU A 158 7.01 -3.64 8.33
N LEU A 159 5.74 -3.61 7.98
CA LEU A 159 5.08 -4.67 7.19
C LEU A 159 4.18 -4.01 6.15
N ILE A 160 4.75 -3.62 4.99
CA ILE A 160 4.05 -3.06 3.84
C ILE A 160 3.96 -4.15 2.79
N GLY A 161 2.74 -4.57 2.41
CA GLY A 161 2.55 -5.66 1.46
C GLY A 161 3.07 -7.03 1.92
N ALA A 162 3.29 -7.22 3.24
CA ALA A 162 3.94 -8.42 3.79
C ALA A 162 3.04 -9.65 3.82
N LEU A 163 1.73 -9.47 3.82
CA LEU A 163 0.74 -10.56 3.86
C LEU A 163 0.35 -10.96 2.43
N PRO A 164 -0.15 -12.20 2.23
CA PRO A 164 -0.55 -12.62 0.90
C PRO A 164 -1.61 -11.69 0.31
N MET A 165 -1.44 -11.27 -0.94
CA MET A 165 -2.40 -10.46 -1.68
C MET A 165 -2.71 -11.12 -3.03
N PRO A 166 -3.94 -11.03 -3.55
CA PRO A 166 -4.23 -11.42 -4.92
C PRO A 166 -3.32 -10.66 -5.88
N ALA A 167 -2.75 -11.35 -6.86
CA ALA A 167 -1.97 -10.69 -7.90
C ALA A 167 -2.87 -9.78 -8.77
N MET A 168 -2.29 -8.77 -9.38
CA MET A 168 -2.98 -7.95 -10.38
C MET A 168 -3.29 -8.81 -11.61
N TRP A 169 -4.53 -8.71 -12.11
CA TRP A 169 -4.91 -9.25 -13.41
C TRP A 169 -4.91 -8.13 -14.43
N GLU A 170 -4.07 -8.22 -15.42
CA GLU A 170 -3.91 -7.20 -16.44
C GLU A 170 -3.54 -7.80 -17.79
N ASN A 171 -4.05 -7.24 -18.88
CA ASN A 171 -3.76 -7.68 -20.25
C ASN A 171 -3.98 -9.17 -20.49
N GLY A 172 -4.95 -9.79 -19.80
CA GLY A 172 -5.30 -11.20 -19.96
C GLY A 172 -4.37 -12.17 -19.20
N ALA A 173 -3.56 -11.70 -18.26
CA ALA A 173 -2.65 -12.51 -17.46
C ALA A 173 -2.51 -12.00 -16.02
N TRP A 174 -2.08 -12.88 -15.13
CA TRP A 174 -1.64 -12.51 -13.78
C TRP A 174 -0.27 -11.85 -13.85
N ARG A 175 -0.10 -10.71 -13.18
CA ARG A 175 1.19 -10.05 -13.02
C ARG A 175 2.01 -10.78 -11.95
N THR A 176 3.15 -11.30 -12.39
CA THR A 176 4.06 -12.11 -11.56
C THR A 176 5.50 -11.62 -11.70
N ASP A 177 5.67 -10.31 -11.90
CA ASP A 177 7.00 -9.68 -11.98
C ASP A 177 7.83 -10.06 -10.76
N ALA A 178 9.12 -10.31 -10.96
CA ALA A 178 10.02 -10.63 -9.86
C ALA A 178 10.04 -9.49 -8.83
N TYR A 179 10.22 -9.85 -7.55
CA TYR A 179 10.39 -8.84 -6.52
C TYR A 179 11.61 -7.96 -6.83
N ASP A 180 11.40 -6.67 -6.80
CA ASP A 180 12.44 -5.66 -6.92
C ASP A 180 12.36 -4.73 -5.69
N ALA A 181 13.47 -4.56 -4.99
CA ALA A 181 13.52 -3.71 -3.81
C ALA A 181 13.31 -2.21 -4.11
N LEU A 182 13.34 -1.80 -5.38
CA LEU A 182 13.07 -0.43 -5.83
C LEU A 182 11.60 -0.24 -6.24
N ALA A 183 10.87 -1.34 -6.52
CA ALA A 183 9.46 -1.29 -6.89
C ALA A 183 8.56 -1.34 -5.65
N GLU A 184 7.47 -0.58 -5.68
CA GLU A 184 6.45 -0.62 -4.62
C GLU A 184 5.72 -1.97 -4.60
N THR A 185 5.40 -2.49 -3.40
CA THR A 185 4.75 -3.81 -3.23
C THR A 185 3.21 -3.73 -3.24
N SER A 186 2.63 -2.58 -3.57
CA SER A 186 1.18 -2.35 -3.50
C SER A 186 0.43 -2.65 -4.81
N TYR A 187 1.10 -3.21 -5.84
CA TYR A 187 0.48 -3.43 -7.16
C TYR A 187 -0.54 -4.57 -7.14
N ALA A 188 -1.78 -4.23 -6.79
CA ALA A 188 -2.90 -5.16 -6.69
C ALA A 188 -4.23 -4.48 -7.03
N GLN A 189 -5.25 -5.27 -7.37
CA GLN A 189 -6.62 -4.74 -7.45
C GLN A 189 -7.07 -4.23 -6.08
N PRO A 190 -7.85 -3.13 -6.03
CA PRO A 190 -8.35 -2.62 -4.75
C PRO A 190 -9.31 -3.63 -4.10
N VAL A 191 -9.08 -3.91 -2.82
CA VAL A 191 -9.90 -4.80 -2.00
C VAL A 191 -10.38 -4.10 -0.73
N ASP A 192 -11.49 -4.56 -0.18
CA ASP A 192 -11.98 -4.09 1.12
C ASP A 192 -11.45 -5.01 2.23
N ILE A 193 -10.66 -4.45 3.16
CA ILE A 193 -9.92 -5.22 4.16
C ILE A 193 -10.52 -5.05 5.55
N GLN A 194 -10.64 -6.18 6.26
CA GLN A 194 -10.86 -6.23 7.69
C GLN A 194 -9.82 -7.12 8.34
N MET A 195 -9.07 -6.58 9.30
CA MET A 195 -8.00 -7.32 9.97
C MET A 195 -8.16 -7.26 11.49
N ALA A 196 -7.96 -8.42 12.13
CA ALA A 196 -7.79 -8.53 13.58
C ALA A 196 -6.37 -9.02 13.88
N LEU A 197 -5.56 -8.16 14.49
CA LEU A 197 -4.18 -8.45 14.86
C LEU A 197 -4.07 -8.62 16.38
N THR A 198 -3.66 -9.80 16.83
CA THR A 198 -3.34 -10.08 18.23
C THR A 198 -1.85 -9.87 18.47
N VAL A 199 -1.53 -9.02 19.45
CA VAL A 199 -0.16 -8.68 19.85
C VAL A 199 -0.02 -8.73 21.36
N PRO A 200 1.21 -8.87 21.92
CA PRO A 200 1.47 -8.65 23.34
C PRO A 200 0.95 -7.26 23.79
N GLU A 201 0.42 -7.15 25.01
CA GLU A 201 -0.18 -5.89 25.53
C GLU A 201 0.76 -4.68 25.42
N LYS A 202 2.08 -4.90 25.63
CA LYS A 202 3.10 -3.86 25.53
C LYS A 202 3.32 -3.34 24.10
N VAL A 203 3.00 -4.14 23.08
CA VAL A 203 3.23 -3.78 21.67
C VAL A 203 2.23 -2.72 21.23
N LYS A 204 2.73 -1.67 20.61
CA LYS A 204 1.95 -0.68 19.86
C LYS A 204 1.96 -1.07 18.39
N ALA A 205 0.80 -1.09 17.77
CA ALA A 205 0.68 -1.29 16.34
C ALA A 205 -0.11 -0.14 15.71
N ALA A 206 0.30 0.28 14.54
CA ALA A 206 -0.36 1.30 13.74
C ALA A 206 -0.60 0.76 12.33
N PHE A 207 -1.78 1.01 11.78
CA PHE A 207 -2.26 0.50 10.50
C PHE A 207 -2.50 1.63 9.52
N GLY A 208 -2.48 1.34 8.22
CA GLY A 208 -2.96 2.25 7.19
C GLY A 208 -4.45 2.58 7.36
N GLY A 209 -5.28 1.59 7.74
CA GLY A 209 -6.71 1.78 7.91
C GLY A 209 -7.13 2.38 9.24
N ALA A 210 -8.43 2.60 9.37
CA ALA A 210 -9.02 3.10 10.60
C ALA A 210 -9.09 2.01 11.69
N TRP A 211 -8.77 2.39 12.92
CA TRP A 211 -8.98 1.54 14.09
C TRP A 211 -10.45 1.45 14.43
N THR A 212 -10.97 0.24 14.57
CA THR A 212 -12.36 0.02 14.92
C THR A 212 -12.53 -0.50 16.35
N ALA A 213 -11.56 -1.24 16.90
CA ALA A 213 -11.58 -1.73 18.27
C ALA A 213 -10.18 -2.12 18.80
N GLU A 214 -10.01 -2.00 20.13
CA GLU A 214 -8.94 -2.63 20.90
C GLU A 214 -9.58 -3.45 22.04
N GLN A 215 -9.18 -4.72 22.18
CA GLN A 215 -9.67 -5.59 23.23
C GLN A 215 -8.51 -6.26 23.95
N GLN A 216 -8.46 -6.11 25.28
CA GLN A 216 -7.56 -6.88 26.15
C GLN A 216 -8.06 -8.32 26.27
N ASN A 217 -7.19 -9.31 26.11
CA ASN A 217 -7.56 -10.72 26.10
C ASN A 217 -7.44 -11.40 27.46
N GLY A 218 -6.74 -10.77 28.43
CA GLY A 218 -6.56 -11.28 29.79
C GLY A 218 -5.50 -12.38 29.91
N ASP A 219 -4.73 -12.64 28.85
CA ASP A 219 -3.63 -13.60 28.76
C ASP A 219 -2.27 -12.91 28.46
N GLY A 220 -2.20 -11.59 28.69
CA GLY A 220 -1.03 -10.76 28.37
C GLY A 220 -0.98 -10.31 26.92
N THR A 221 -2.06 -10.54 26.15
CA THR A 221 -2.21 -10.06 24.77
C THR A 221 -3.41 -9.15 24.62
N LYS A 222 -3.40 -8.39 23.54
CA LYS A 222 -4.56 -7.61 23.07
C LYS A 222 -4.81 -7.85 21.59
N THR A 223 -6.05 -7.70 21.17
CA THR A 223 -6.46 -7.77 19.77
C THR A 223 -6.89 -6.39 19.29
N LEU A 224 -6.33 -6.00 18.17
CA LEU A 224 -6.55 -4.73 17.48
C LEU A 224 -7.30 -5.04 16.19
N THR A 225 -8.38 -4.31 15.94
CA THR A 225 -9.19 -4.48 14.73
C THR A 225 -9.09 -3.24 13.87
N MET A 226 -8.89 -3.43 12.56
CA MET A 226 -8.86 -2.35 11.59
C MET A 226 -9.75 -2.65 10.39
N GLN A 227 -10.19 -1.62 9.69
CA GLN A 227 -10.90 -1.68 8.41
C GLN A 227 -10.30 -0.68 7.45
N LEU A 228 -10.23 -1.05 6.17
CA LEU A 228 -9.80 -0.17 5.09
C LEU A 228 -10.51 -0.57 3.80
N GLU A 229 -11.23 0.35 3.20
CA GLU A 229 -11.90 0.15 1.91
C GLU A 229 -11.00 0.56 0.76
N GLY A 230 -11.02 -0.22 -0.33
CA GLY A 230 -10.26 0.08 -1.54
C GLY A 230 -8.74 0.03 -1.36
N ALA A 231 -8.25 -0.82 -0.46
CA ALA A 231 -6.82 -0.99 -0.21
C ALA A 231 -6.14 -1.80 -1.31
N ARG A 232 -4.88 -1.45 -1.61
CA ARG A 232 -4.02 -2.17 -2.54
C ARG A 232 -3.06 -3.13 -1.83
N ASP A 233 -2.86 -2.92 -0.54
CA ASP A 233 -2.02 -3.74 0.32
C ASP A 233 -2.52 -3.72 1.77
N ILE A 234 -1.87 -4.56 2.59
CA ILE A 234 -2.06 -4.59 4.04
C ILE A 234 -0.80 -4.04 4.67
N SER A 235 -0.88 -2.77 5.12
CA SER A 235 0.25 -2.06 5.68
C SER A 235 0.06 -1.74 7.15
N PHE A 236 1.05 -2.11 7.96
CA PHE A 236 1.09 -1.81 9.40
C PHE A 236 2.52 -1.82 9.95
N ALA A 237 2.69 -1.22 11.10
CA ALA A 237 3.93 -1.28 11.85
C ALA A 237 3.67 -1.65 13.32
N MET A 238 4.63 -2.31 13.94
CA MET A 238 4.61 -2.70 15.35
C MET A 238 5.86 -2.20 16.07
N ARG A 239 5.72 -1.79 17.35
CA ARG A 239 6.85 -1.44 18.21
C ARG A 239 6.62 -1.94 19.62
N THR A 240 7.68 -2.47 20.25
CA THR A 240 7.65 -2.83 21.70
C THR A 240 7.77 -1.59 22.57
N GLU A 241 8.55 -0.60 22.11
CA GLU A 241 8.75 0.69 22.76
C GLU A 241 8.37 1.82 21.79
N GLY A 242 8.04 2.99 22.33
CA GLY A 242 7.73 4.15 21.50
C GLY A 242 6.47 4.89 21.94
N SER A 243 6.08 5.83 21.11
CA SER A 243 4.91 6.68 21.33
C SER A 243 4.02 6.73 20.11
N MET A 244 2.72 6.68 20.37
CA MET A 244 1.67 6.93 19.37
C MET A 244 1.00 8.26 19.66
N ARG A 245 0.71 9.04 18.62
CA ARG A 245 -0.04 10.29 18.67
C ARG A 245 -1.11 10.28 17.59
N GLN A 246 -2.24 10.89 17.86
CA GLN A 246 -3.35 10.99 16.93
C GLN A 246 -3.96 12.39 16.94
N ALA A 247 -4.44 12.83 15.80
CA ALA A 247 -5.23 14.04 15.63
C ALA A 247 -6.19 13.87 14.45
N MET A 248 -7.29 14.62 14.48
CA MET A 248 -8.12 14.82 13.30
C MET A 248 -7.57 15.99 12.47
N ASN A 249 -7.48 15.80 11.15
CA ASN A 249 -7.23 16.86 10.19
C ASN A 249 -8.43 16.88 9.22
N GLY A 250 -9.37 17.78 9.44
CA GLY A 250 -10.70 17.66 8.83
C GLY A 250 -11.36 16.33 9.24
N ASP A 251 -11.76 15.54 8.25
CA ASP A 251 -12.37 14.22 8.45
C ASP A 251 -11.35 13.08 8.45
N ILE A 252 -10.05 13.37 8.30
CA ILE A 252 -8.98 12.38 8.22
C ILE A 252 -8.39 12.15 9.63
N LEU A 253 -8.42 10.90 10.10
CA LEU A 253 -7.70 10.51 11.32
C LEU A 253 -6.22 10.32 11.02
N VAL A 254 -5.37 11.20 11.52
CA VAL A 254 -3.91 11.09 11.38
C VAL A 254 -3.32 10.42 12.61
N THR A 255 -2.54 9.35 12.40
CA THR A 255 -1.83 8.62 13.45
C THR A 255 -0.33 8.68 13.20
N ALA A 256 0.47 8.92 14.22
CA ALA A 256 1.93 8.82 14.16
C ALA A 256 2.47 7.83 15.20
N LEU A 257 3.30 6.87 14.77
CA LEU A 257 4.00 5.91 15.63
C LEU A 257 5.51 6.10 15.47
N ALA A 258 6.20 6.41 16.58
CA ALA A 258 7.63 6.64 16.56
C ALA A 258 8.32 6.17 17.85
N GLU A 259 9.65 6.14 17.87
CA GLU A 259 10.48 5.73 19.00
C GLU A 259 10.18 6.52 20.29
N ASN A 260 9.82 7.81 20.17
CA ASN A 260 9.54 8.66 21.30
C ASN A 260 8.44 9.70 21.00
N SER A 261 7.91 10.32 22.05
CA SER A 261 6.82 11.28 21.97
C SER A 261 7.14 12.53 21.12
N ARG A 262 8.38 13.03 21.18
CA ARG A 262 8.80 14.22 20.42
C ARG A 262 8.79 13.92 18.92
N THR A 263 9.32 12.78 18.50
CA THR A 263 9.32 12.34 17.11
C THR A 263 7.90 12.06 16.63
N ALA A 264 7.08 11.36 17.43
CA ALA A 264 5.68 11.10 17.06
C ALA A 264 4.89 12.40 16.87
N THR A 265 5.03 13.40 17.77
CA THR A 265 4.37 14.70 17.61
C THR A 265 4.84 15.42 16.35
N ARG A 266 6.15 15.46 16.08
CA ARG A 266 6.70 16.10 14.89
C ARG A 266 6.20 15.46 13.59
N LEU A 267 6.15 14.12 13.52
CA LEU A 267 5.64 13.40 12.37
C LEU A 267 4.14 13.65 12.16
N LEU A 268 3.36 13.64 13.25
CA LEU A 268 1.93 13.95 13.21
C LEU A 268 1.67 15.36 12.65
N GLU A 269 2.36 16.39 13.19
CA GLU A 269 2.21 17.76 12.75
C GLU A 269 2.64 17.94 11.28
N ALA A 270 3.71 17.28 10.86
CA ALA A 270 4.17 17.33 9.48
C ALA A 270 3.18 16.65 8.52
N ALA A 271 2.58 15.53 8.92
CA ALA A 271 1.56 14.84 8.11
C ALA A 271 0.28 15.68 7.96
N CYS A 272 -0.21 16.31 9.04
CA CYS A 272 -1.35 17.23 8.95
C CYS A 272 -1.08 18.38 7.97
N LYS A 273 0.08 19.03 8.08
CA LYS A 273 0.47 20.11 7.16
C LYS A 273 0.66 19.62 5.72
N ALA A 274 1.12 18.38 5.52
CA ALA A 274 1.27 17.79 4.20
C ALA A 274 -0.09 17.52 3.53
N LEU A 275 -1.08 17.06 4.29
CA LEU A 275 -2.46 16.92 3.80
C LEU A 275 -3.03 18.29 3.37
N GLU A 276 -2.86 19.34 4.20
CA GLU A 276 -3.25 20.70 3.87
C GLU A 276 -2.52 21.22 2.61
N ALA A 277 -1.22 20.86 2.44
CA ALA A 277 -0.44 21.25 1.28
C ALA A 277 -0.96 20.57 -0.01
N VAL A 278 -1.30 19.29 0.03
CA VAL A 278 -1.91 18.56 -1.10
C VAL A 278 -3.28 19.14 -1.43
N GLU A 279 -4.12 19.42 -0.43
CA GLU A 279 -5.43 20.05 -0.62
C GLU A 279 -5.32 21.45 -1.24
N SER A 280 -4.27 22.22 -0.89
CA SER A 280 -4.05 23.56 -1.45
C SER A 280 -3.78 23.56 -2.96
N VAL A 281 -3.38 22.43 -3.54
CA VAL A 281 -3.26 22.20 -4.99
C VAL A 281 -4.59 21.72 -5.61
N GLY A 282 -5.63 21.56 -4.78
CA GLY A 282 -6.95 21.11 -5.23
C GLY A 282 -7.05 19.60 -5.42
N LEU A 283 -6.18 18.81 -4.79
CA LEU A 283 -6.20 17.36 -4.78
C LEU A 283 -6.75 16.85 -3.45
N ALA A 284 -7.68 15.89 -3.49
CA ALA A 284 -8.26 15.30 -2.28
C ALA A 284 -7.45 14.05 -1.85
N TYR A 285 -7.11 13.97 -0.57
CA TYR A 285 -6.54 12.75 -0.01
C TYR A 285 -7.59 11.62 0.00
N PRO A 286 -7.28 10.40 -0.50
CA PRO A 286 -8.32 9.43 -0.85
C PRO A 286 -8.86 8.58 0.32
N PHE A 287 -8.22 8.60 1.50
CA PHE A 287 -8.57 7.69 2.59
C PHE A 287 -9.07 8.44 3.84
N PRO A 288 -9.92 7.82 4.68
CA PRO A 288 -10.40 8.44 5.93
C PRO A 288 -9.35 8.46 7.06
N SER A 289 -8.19 7.84 6.82
CA SER A 289 -7.09 7.77 7.78
C SER A 289 -5.74 7.91 7.07
N LEU A 290 -4.75 8.43 7.80
CA LEU A 290 -3.35 8.45 7.41
C LEU A 290 -2.48 8.06 8.59
N THR A 291 -1.64 7.05 8.41
CA THR A 291 -0.69 6.62 9.43
C THR A 291 0.73 6.94 9.00
N VAL A 292 1.49 7.57 9.87
CA VAL A 292 2.93 7.84 9.67
C VAL A 292 3.73 7.05 10.71
N VAL A 293 4.66 6.24 10.24
CA VAL A 293 5.50 5.44 11.12
C VAL A 293 6.98 5.80 10.96
N GLN A 294 7.70 5.88 12.09
CA GLN A 294 9.15 5.96 12.05
C GLN A 294 9.71 4.56 11.86
N ALA A 295 10.29 4.30 10.68
CA ALA A 295 10.93 3.03 10.34
C ALA A 295 11.99 3.23 9.26
N GLN A 296 12.97 2.34 9.22
CA GLN A 296 13.95 2.25 8.15
C GLN A 296 13.38 1.33 7.06
N SER A 297 13.00 1.91 5.94
CA SER A 297 12.36 1.17 4.83
C SER A 297 13.34 0.78 3.71
N GLY A 298 14.59 1.23 3.77
CA GLY A 298 15.55 1.07 2.69
C GLY A 298 15.45 2.16 1.60
N HIS A 299 14.45 3.05 1.68
CA HIS A 299 14.22 4.13 0.73
C HIS A 299 14.57 5.51 1.32
N GLU A 300 15.37 6.29 0.58
CA GLU A 300 15.87 7.61 1.03
C GLU A 300 14.76 8.62 1.27
N ASP A 301 13.75 8.64 0.42
CA ASP A 301 12.60 9.56 0.56
C ASP A 301 11.43 8.94 1.33
N GLY A 302 11.62 7.74 1.92
CA GLY A 302 10.59 6.97 2.59
C GLY A 302 9.76 6.14 1.62
N THR A 303 8.85 5.33 2.15
CA THR A 303 7.99 4.46 1.37
C THR A 303 6.53 4.60 1.78
N ILE A 304 5.63 4.11 0.94
CA ILE A 304 4.20 4.13 1.15
C ILE A 304 3.62 2.71 1.14
N GLY A 305 2.57 2.52 1.90
CA GLY A 305 1.56 1.50 1.68
C GLY A 305 0.20 2.17 1.74
N THR A 306 -0.88 1.45 1.53
CA THR A 306 -2.23 2.05 1.53
C THR A 306 -2.52 2.77 2.85
N ALA A 307 -2.72 4.08 2.77
CA ALA A 307 -2.95 4.98 3.91
C ALA A 307 -1.84 4.94 5.00
N LEU A 308 -0.63 4.51 4.63
CA LEU A 308 0.53 4.44 5.53
C LEU A 308 1.77 5.04 4.85
N LEU A 309 2.50 5.85 5.60
CA LEU A 309 3.80 6.42 5.23
C LEU A 309 4.86 5.92 6.21
N ALA A 310 5.98 5.43 5.71
CA ALA A 310 7.13 5.06 6.54
C ALA A 310 8.32 5.98 6.22
N VAL A 311 8.88 6.60 7.27
CA VAL A 311 10.03 7.51 7.18
C VAL A 311 11.04 7.22 8.30
N ASP A 312 12.30 7.50 8.06
CA ASP A 312 13.37 7.30 9.06
C ASP A 312 13.29 8.28 10.25
N GLY A 313 12.57 9.39 10.08
CA GLY A 313 12.37 10.41 11.11
C GLY A 313 13.58 11.33 11.31
N THR A 314 14.58 11.31 10.43
CA THR A 314 15.76 12.17 10.53
C THR A 314 15.50 13.60 10.06
N LYS A 315 14.70 13.77 9.02
CA LYS A 315 14.32 15.07 8.44
C LYS A 315 13.51 15.92 9.44
N LYS A 316 13.65 17.25 9.33
CA LYS A 316 12.98 18.24 10.20
C LYS A 316 12.63 19.49 9.38
N GLY A 317 11.73 20.32 9.93
CA GLY A 317 11.34 21.60 9.31
C GLY A 317 10.83 21.40 7.89
N ASP A 318 11.26 22.27 6.98
CA ASP A 318 10.78 22.25 5.59
C ASP A 318 11.13 20.95 4.85
N ALA A 319 12.31 20.37 5.09
CA ALA A 319 12.70 19.11 4.45
C ALA A 319 11.75 17.94 4.84
N LEU A 320 11.27 17.93 6.09
CA LEU A 320 10.26 16.95 6.53
C LEU A 320 8.89 17.24 5.88
N LEU A 321 8.48 18.51 5.82
CA LEU A 321 7.21 18.87 5.20
C LEU A 321 7.21 18.52 3.71
N GLN A 322 8.29 18.79 3.00
CA GLN A 322 8.46 18.44 1.59
C GLN A 322 8.36 16.92 1.39
N GLN A 323 9.08 16.13 2.18
CA GLN A 323 9.01 14.67 2.15
C GLN A 323 7.59 14.17 2.40
N MET A 324 6.93 14.66 3.46
CA MET A 324 5.56 14.24 3.79
C MET A 324 4.56 14.65 2.70
N THR A 325 4.72 15.82 2.07
CA THR A 325 3.84 16.26 0.99
C THR A 325 3.97 15.35 -0.23
N ARG A 326 5.19 14.95 -0.61
CA ARG A 326 5.39 13.96 -1.69
C ARG A 326 4.76 12.61 -1.34
N LEU A 327 5.00 12.10 -0.14
CA LEU A 327 4.43 10.81 0.28
C LEU A 327 2.89 10.86 0.37
N CYS A 328 2.29 11.97 0.82
CA CYS A 328 0.83 12.16 0.77
C CYS A 328 0.31 12.22 -0.67
N ALA A 329 1.01 12.89 -1.58
CA ALA A 329 0.64 12.93 -2.99
C ALA A 329 0.79 11.55 -3.67
N ARG A 330 1.76 10.73 -3.26
CA ARG A 330 1.89 9.34 -3.73
C ARG A 330 0.70 8.46 -3.29
N GLN A 331 -0.04 8.80 -2.23
CA GLN A 331 -1.30 8.11 -1.91
C GLN A 331 -2.36 8.33 -3.01
N ILE A 332 -2.27 9.42 -3.75
CA ILE A 332 -3.13 9.69 -4.91
C ILE A 332 -2.56 9.01 -6.16
N PHE A 333 -1.28 9.28 -6.50
CA PHE A 333 -0.65 8.86 -7.75
C PHE A 333 0.11 7.53 -7.71
N GLY A 334 0.00 6.77 -6.63
CA GLY A 334 0.64 5.45 -6.45
C GLY A 334 -0.23 4.46 -5.69
N VAL A 335 -1.40 4.91 -5.15
CA VAL A 335 -2.34 4.02 -4.46
C VAL A 335 -3.77 4.19 -4.98
N GLN A 336 -4.33 5.41 -4.96
CA GLN A 336 -5.67 5.66 -5.53
C GLN A 336 -5.66 5.40 -7.04
N VAL A 337 -4.71 6.01 -7.75
CA VAL A 337 -4.37 5.68 -9.14
C VAL A 337 -3.13 4.80 -9.09
N GLU A 338 -3.29 3.52 -9.30
CA GLU A 338 -2.18 2.58 -9.29
C GLU A 338 -1.32 2.74 -10.54
N ASN A 339 -0.03 2.58 -10.42
CA ASN A 339 0.91 2.61 -11.54
C ASN A 339 1.74 1.35 -11.55
N ASP A 340 2.20 0.94 -12.74
CA ASP A 340 3.14 -0.17 -12.85
C ASP A 340 4.47 0.20 -12.15
N PRO A 341 4.76 -0.37 -10.97
CA PRO A 341 5.90 0.06 -10.18
C PRO A 341 7.23 -0.43 -10.75
N TRP A 342 7.22 -1.38 -11.67
CA TRP A 342 8.42 -1.88 -12.36
C TRP A 342 8.73 -1.10 -13.63
N ASN A 343 7.70 -0.82 -14.46
CA ASN A 343 7.90 -0.26 -15.80
C ASN A 343 7.60 1.24 -15.88
N ALA A 344 6.84 1.79 -14.94
CA ALA A 344 6.48 3.21 -14.93
C ALA A 344 6.53 3.83 -13.52
N PRO A 345 7.62 3.63 -12.72
CA PRO A 345 7.71 4.15 -11.35
C PRO A 345 7.63 5.70 -11.30
N TRP A 346 7.95 6.36 -12.41
CA TRP A 346 7.89 7.81 -12.52
C TRP A 346 6.49 8.40 -12.34
N LEU A 347 5.43 7.69 -12.74
CA LEU A 347 4.06 8.18 -12.60
C LEU A 347 3.71 8.51 -11.15
N SER A 348 4.07 7.64 -10.21
CA SER A 348 3.88 7.89 -8.78
C SER A 348 4.82 8.99 -8.26
N GLN A 349 6.12 8.82 -8.46
CA GLN A 349 7.14 9.64 -7.80
C GLN A 349 7.26 11.04 -8.41
N THR A 350 7.25 11.14 -9.73
CA THR A 350 7.38 12.43 -10.44
C THR A 350 6.14 13.30 -10.28
N LEU A 351 4.93 12.75 -10.43
CA LEU A 351 3.70 13.50 -10.22
C LEU A 351 3.58 14.01 -8.78
N ALA A 352 3.96 13.18 -7.80
CA ALA A 352 3.97 13.60 -6.40
C ALA A 352 4.98 14.72 -6.13
N SER A 353 6.12 14.72 -6.82
CA SER A 353 7.12 15.80 -6.72
C SER A 353 6.60 17.10 -7.32
N CYS A 354 5.87 17.03 -8.44
CA CYS A 354 5.20 18.20 -9.00
C CYS A 354 4.18 18.80 -8.02
N VAL A 355 3.36 17.96 -7.36
CA VAL A 355 2.40 18.43 -6.33
C VAL A 355 3.12 19.13 -5.19
N GLU A 356 4.23 18.58 -4.70
CA GLU A 356 5.01 19.21 -3.65
C GLU A 356 5.55 20.60 -4.07
N LEU A 357 6.09 20.72 -5.29
CA LEU A 357 6.58 21.98 -5.83
C LEU A 357 5.45 23.00 -6.03
N LEU A 358 4.29 22.59 -6.52
CA LEU A 358 3.11 23.43 -6.67
C LEU A 358 2.61 23.93 -5.31
N ALA A 359 2.52 23.06 -4.31
CA ALA A 359 2.14 23.42 -2.95
C ALA A 359 3.16 24.37 -2.31
N TYR A 360 4.45 24.14 -2.52
CA TYR A 360 5.50 25.05 -2.07
C TYR A 360 5.37 26.42 -2.73
N ARG A 361 5.14 26.49 -4.05
CA ARG A 361 4.89 27.74 -4.78
C ARG A 361 3.68 28.50 -4.23
N GLY A 362 2.59 27.79 -3.95
CA GLY A 362 1.40 28.40 -3.35
C GLY A 362 1.64 28.98 -1.96
N ARG A 363 2.47 28.32 -1.15
CA ARG A 363 2.79 28.73 0.22
C ARG A 363 3.82 29.86 0.30
N GLU A 364 4.91 29.76 -0.45
CA GLU A 364 6.07 30.64 -0.32
C GLU A 364 6.15 31.72 -1.42
N GLY A 365 5.34 31.59 -2.47
CA GLY A 365 5.29 32.48 -3.63
C GLY A 365 6.32 32.18 -4.71
N ASN A 366 6.10 32.78 -5.90
CA ASN A 366 6.88 32.47 -7.11
C ASN A 366 8.38 32.71 -6.94
N ALA A 367 8.81 33.80 -6.33
CA ALA A 367 10.25 34.11 -6.20
C ALA A 367 10.99 33.08 -5.32
N ALA A 368 10.37 32.57 -4.27
CA ALA A 368 10.94 31.52 -3.43
C ALA A 368 10.96 30.17 -4.19
N TYR A 369 9.88 29.89 -4.93
CA TYR A 369 9.79 28.71 -5.80
C TYR A 369 10.87 28.70 -6.87
N GLU A 370 11.03 29.76 -7.65
CA GLU A 370 12.05 29.86 -8.70
C GLU A 370 13.47 29.66 -8.16
N LYS A 371 13.77 30.29 -7.02
CA LYS A 371 15.08 30.12 -6.37
C LYS A 371 15.32 28.67 -5.97
N ARG A 372 14.32 28.02 -5.34
CA ARG A 372 14.43 26.62 -4.90
C ARG A 372 14.50 25.68 -6.09
N PHE A 373 13.63 25.85 -7.08
CA PHE A 373 13.59 25.04 -8.28
C PHE A 373 14.94 25.07 -9.02
N TYR A 374 15.52 26.25 -9.19
CA TYR A 374 16.84 26.38 -9.79
C TYR A 374 17.92 25.67 -8.97
N SER A 375 17.97 25.85 -7.66
CA SER A 375 19.04 25.32 -6.82
C SER A 375 18.95 23.80 -6.56
N GLU A 376 17.74 23.29 -6.32
CA GLU A 376 17.53 21.91 -5.87
C GLU A 376 17.15 20.98 -7.03
N VAL A 377 16.54 21.48 -8.08
CA VAL A 377 16.06 20.68 -9.21
C VAL A 377 16.97 20.85 -10.44
N GLU A 378 17.07 22.05 -11.02
CA GLU A 378 17.85 22.26 -12.24
C GLU A 378 19.35 22.02 -12.03
N VAL A 379 19.94 22.48 -10.92
CA VAL A 379 21.35 22.25 -10.62
C VAL A 379 21.62 20.78 -10.33
N ALA A 380 20.75 20.13 -9.54
CA ALA A 380 20.85 18.69 -9.29
C ALA A 380 20.76 17.90 -10.60
N MET A 381 19.80 18.21 -11.47
CA MET A 381 19.67 17.59 -12.78
C MET A 381 20.93 17.72 -13.63
N ARG A 382 21.56 18.90 -13.66
CA ARG A 382 22.80 19.11 -14.42
C ARG A 382 24.00 18.35 -13.86
N LEU A 383 24.03 18.11 -12.55
CA LEU A 383 25.12 17.40 -11.88
C LEU A 383 24.95 15.88 -11.95
N THR A 384 23.71 15.38 -12.03
CA THR A 384 23.39 13.94 -11.98
C THR A 384 23.22 13.30 -13.36
N ARG A 385 23.12 14.07 -14.44
CA ARG A 385 23.05 13.58 -15.85
C ARG A 385 24.09 12.56 -16.31
N PRO A 386 25.17 12.24 -15.57
CA PRO A 386 26.17 11.28 -16.05
C PRO A 386 25.71 9.82 -16.06
N HIS A 387 24.57 9.46 -15.47
CA HIS A 387 24.21 8.05 -15.27
C HIS A 387 23.53 7.37 -16.46
N GLY A 388 23.06 8.11 -17.46
CA GLY A 388 22.48 7.55 -18.69
C GLY A 388 21.09 6.91 -18.49
N VAL A 389 20.49 7.02 -17.29
CA VAL A 389 19.15 6.56 -17.00
C VAL A 389 18.19 7.73 -17.14
N ASN A 390 17.11 7.55 -17.90
CA ASN A 390 16.08 8.57 -18.11
C ASN A 390 14.88 8.38 -17.17
N VAL A 391 14.01 9.40 -17.11
CA VAL A 391 12.83 9.39 -16.23
C VAL A 391 11.86 8.26 -16.55
N GLY A 392 11.72 7.88 -17.83
CA GLY A 392 10.83 6.81 -18.28
C GLY A 392 11.39 5.40 -18.11
N ALA A 393 12.56 5.24 -17.49
CA ALA A 393 13.18 3.93 -17.31
C ALA A 393 12.43 3.04 -16.30
N SER A 394 12.46 1.72 -16.53
CA SER A 394 12.00 0.71 -15.56
C SER A 394 12.99 0.58 -14.40
N THR A 395 12.52 0.02 -13.26
CA THR A 395 13.32 -0.10 -12.02
C THR A 395 14.63 -0.83 -12.22
N GLU A 396 14.68 -1.85 -13.09
CA GLU A 396 15.88 -2.64 -13.38
C GLU A 396 17.08 -1.84 -13.94
N HIS A 397 16.82 -0.64 -14.46
CA HIS A 397 17.86 0.25 -15.01
C HIS A 397 18.51 1.14 -13.96
N PHE A 398 17.95 1.23 -12.76
CA PHE A 398 18.50 2.02 -11.67
C PHE A 398 19.45 1.17 -10.82
N GLY A 399 20.64 1.72 -10.53
CA GLY A 399 21.64 1.03 -9.74
C GLY A 399 21.31 0.96 -8.23
N ASN A 400 20.48 1.87 -7.73
CA ASN A 400 20.06 1.96 -6.34
C ASN A 400 18.94 2.98 -6.12
N ASP A 401 18.35 2.98 -4.91
CA ASP A 401 17.27 3.88 -4.52
C ASP A 401 17.62 5.37 -4.62
N SER A 402 18.84 5.76 -4.26
CA SER A 402 19.26 7.17 -4.35
C SER A 402 19.30 7.68 -5.79
N GLU A 403 19.80 6.87 -6.73
CA GLU A 403 19.79 7.18 -8.16
C GLU A 403 18.36 7.30 -8.69
N MET A 404 17.52 6.31 -8.39
CA MET A 404 16.11 6.31 -8.79
C MET A 404 15.38 7.53 -8.23
N THR A 405 15.55 7.82 -6.94
CA THR A 405 14.96 9.00 -6.29
C THR A 405 15.40 10.30 -6.97
N GLN A 406 16.68 10.47 -7.29
CA GLN A 406 17.18 11.68 -7.96
C GLN A 406 16.60 11.82 -9.36
N VAL A 407 16.57 10.75 -10.15
CA VAL A 407 16.03 10.80 -11.51
C VAL A 407 14.52 11.08 -11.48
N LEU A 408 13.75 10.32 -10.71
CA LEU A 408 12.29 10.44 -10.75
C LEU A 408 11.79 11.70 -10.03
N ARG A 409 12.39 12.05 -8.88
CA ARG A 409 12.00 13.24 -8.12
C ARG A 409 12.49 14.53 -8.79
N ASP A 410 13.78 14.63 -9.12
CA ASP A 410 14.38 15.89 -9.52
C ASP A 410 14.33 16.10 -11.04
N GLN A 411 14.80 15.14 -11.86
CA GLN A 411 14.73 15.26 -13.32
C GLN A 411 13.29 15.15 -13.84
N GLY A 412 12.51 14.21 -13.31
CA GLY A 412 11.11 14.05 -13.67
C GLY A 412 10.30 15.32 -13.35
N ALA A 413 10.47 15.87 -12.14
CA ALA A 413 9.81 17.12 -11.78
C ALA A 413 10.27 18.30 -12.65
N ALA A 414 11.56 18.40 -12.98
CA ALA A 414 12.07 19.44 -13.90
C ALA A 414 11.38 19.37 -15.26
N SER A 415 11.23 18.16 -15.77
CA SER A 415 10.58 17.90 -17.05
C SER A 415 9.09 18.28 -17.02
N LEU A 416 8.32 17.76 -16.06
CA LEU A 416 6.86 18.02 -15.97
C LEU A 416 6.54 19.47 -15.56
N MET A 417 7.35 20.11 -14.72
CA MET A 417 7.16 21.54 -14.40
C MET A 417 7.47 22.46 -15.59
N GLY A 418 8.15 21.96 -16.61
CA GLY A 418 8.25 22.62 -17.92
C GLY A 418 6.87 22.75 -18.60
N ILE A 419 6.01 21.73 -18.46
CA ILE A 419 4.61 21.78 -18.93
C ILE A 419 3.84 22.86 -18.17
N ASP A 420 3.92 22.89 -16.82
CA ASP A 420 3.31 23.93 -15.99
C ASP A 420 3.68 25.33 -16.48
N THR A 421 4.93 25.54 -16.87
CA THR A 421 5.39 26.83 -17.42
C THR A 421 4.78 27.11 -18.81
N ALA A 422 4.63 26.10 -19.65
CA ALA A 422 4.13 26.24 -21.02
C ALA A 422 2.61 26.48 -21.10
N VAL A 423 1.83 25.77 -20.27
CA VAL A 423 0.35 25.82 -20.32
C VAL A 423 -0.26 26.73 -19.26
N GLY A 424 0.52 27.13 -18.25
CA GLY A 424 0.07 27.89 -17.07
C GLY A 424 -0.36 26.97 -15.93
N GLY A 425 -0.06 27.43 -14.69
CA GLY A 425 -0.23 26.64 -13.49
C GLY A 425 -1.64 26.10 -13.25
N GLU A 426 -2.67 26.87 -13.55
CA GLU A 426 -4.07 26.44 -13.38
C GLU A 426 -4.43 25.27 -14.31
N ALA A 427 -3.97 25.29 -15.58
CA ALA A 427 -4.22 24.23 -16.54
C ALA A 427 -3.48 22.96 -16.17
N PHE A 428 -2.23 23.05 -15.70
CA PHE A 428 -1.47 21.89 -15.26
C PHE A 428 -2.09 21.26 -14.00
N ILE A 429 -2.46 22.05 -12.99
CA ILE A 429 -3.19 21.58 -11.81
C ILE A 429 -4.49 20.87 -12.22
N ARG A 430 -5.25 21.47 -13.16
CA ARG A 430 -6.47 20.87 -13.68
C ARG A 430 -6.23 19.53 -14.34
N ALA A 431 -5.14 19.37 -15.09
CA ALA A 431 -4.77 18.08 -15.68
C ALA A 431 -4.47 17.02 -14.61
N LEU A 432 -3.73 17.38 -13.54
CA LEU A 432 -3.48 16.46 -12.43
C LEU A 432 -4.76 16.02 -11.71
N GLN A 433 -5.73 16.94 -11.55
CA GLN A 433 -7.04 16.61 -10.97
C GLN A 433 -7.83 15.65 -11.88
N ILE A 434 -7.93 15.94 -13.17
CA ILE A 434 -8.60 15.07 -14.15
C ILE A 434 -7.97 13.68 -14.14
N TYR A 435 -6.63 13.60 -14.19
CA TYR A 435 -5.93 12.32 -14.16
C TYR A 435 -6.23 11.52 -12.89
N ALA A 436 -6.23 12.17 -11.72
CA ALA A 436 -6.52 11.51 -10.45
C ALA A 436 -7.98 11.03 -10.36
N ASP A 437 -8.93 11.88 -10.77
CA ASP A 437 -10.37 11.60 -10.64
C ASP A 437 -10.83 10.51 -11.63
N GLU A 438 -10.41 10.60 -12.89
CA GLU A 438 -10.83 9.65 -13.94
C GLU A 438 -10.21 8.26 -13.79
N ASN A 439 -9.08 8.16 -13.08
CA ASN A 439 -8.37 6.90 -12.90
C ASN A 439 -8.44 6.36 -11.45
N ALA A 440 -9.25 6.96 -10.60
CA ALA A 440 -9.42 6.54 -9.22
C ALA A 440 -9.88 5.08 -9.11
N GLY A 441 -9.15 4.27 -8.34
CA GLY A 441 -9.38 2.83 -8.17
C GLY A 441 -8.89 1.97 -9.35
N GLY A 442 -8.43 2.59 -10.43
CA GLY A 442 -7.86 1.93 -11.61
C GLY A 442 -6.34 2.03 -11.66
N THR A 443 -5.79 1.83 -12.86
CA THR A 443 -4.37 1.98 -13.16
C THR A 443 -4.13 3.24 -13.99
N GLY A 444 -3.04 3.94 -13.73
CA GLY A 444 -2.56 5.06 -14.52
C GLY A 444 -1.71 4.62 -15.71
N SER A 445 -1.52 5.52 -16.67
CA SER A 445 -0.58 5.36 -17.76
C SER A 445 -0.15 6.72 -18.33
N LEU A 446 0.86 6.71 -19.19
CA LEU A 446 1.31 7.87 -19.93
C LEU A 446 0.17 8.47 -20.78
N GLU A 447 -0.52 7.61 -21.54
CA GLU A 447 -1.61 8.02 -22.44
C GLU A 447 -2.77 8.67 -21.67
N LYS A 448 -3.06 8.17 -20.47
CA LYS A 448 -4.09 8.75 -19.59
C LYS A 448 -3.68 10.11 -19.08
N LEU A 449 -2.39 10.33 -18.79
CA LEU A 449 -1.87 11.64 -18.40
C LEU A 449 -1.90 12.62 -19.59
N GLU A 450 -1.53 12.17 -20.78
CA GLU A 450 -1.65 12.95 -22.02
C GLU A 450 -3.11 13.35 -22.27
N SER A 451 -4.04 12.41 -22.15
CA SER A 451 -5.48 12.71 -22.27
C SER A 451 -5.97 13.74 -21.25
N ALA A 452 -5.52 13.66 -20.01
CA ALA A 452 -5.86 14.65 -18.97
C ALA A 452 -5.30 16.05 -19.31
N LEU A 453 -4.08 16.12 -19.85
CA LEU A 453 -3.49 17.37 -20.34
C LEU A 453 -4.27 17.94 -21.52
N GLU A 454 -4.68 17.12 -22.48
CA GLU A 454 -5.51 17.53 -23.61
C GLU A 454 -6.84 18.12 -23.15
N GLN A 455 -7.52 17.46 -22.22
CA GLN A 455 -8.77 17.93 -21.65
C GLN A 455 -8.60 19.28 -20.91
N ALA A 456 -7.50 19.44 -20.18
CA ALA A 456 -7.25 20.66 -19.40
C ALA A 456 -6.81 21.84 -20.26
N THR A 457 -6.11 21.60 -21.38
CA THR A 457 -5.47 22.66 -22.19
C THR A 457 -6.15 22.89 -23.54
N GLY A 458 -6.91 21.90 -24.05
CA GLY A 458 -7.46 21.92 -25.40
C GLY A 458 -6.42 21.75 -26.51
N SER A 459 -5.18 21.33 -26.16
CA SER A 459 -4.06 21.12 -27.08
C SER A 459 -3.67 19.65 -27.12
N ALA A 460 -3.25 19.12 -28.27
CA ALA A 460 -2.75 17.77 -28.40
C ALA A 460 -1.38 17.61 -27.71
N TRP A 461 -1.20 16.51 -27.01
CA TRP A 461 0.00 16.15 -26.24
C TRP A 461 0.64 14.84 -26.71
N ASP A 462 0.08 14.21 -27.75
CA ASP A 462 0.52 12.94 -28.30
C ASP A 462 2.05 12.90 -28.52
N GLY A 463 2.73 11.98 -27.84
CA GLY A 463 4.17 11.77 -27.95
C GLY A 463 5.07 12.82 -27.29
N TYR A 464 4.52 13.96 -26.82
CA TYR A 464 5.34 15.00 -26.18
C TYR A 464 5.92 14.50 -24.86
N LEU A 465 5.10 13.83 -24.04
CA LEU A 465 5.60 13.28 -22.76
C LEU A 465 6.60 12.14 -22.98
N SER A 466 6.37 11.26 -23.97
CA SER A 466 7.32 10.18 -24.27
C SER A 466 8.68 10.71 -24.70
N ASP A 467 8.73 11.75 -25.53
CA ASP A 467 9.97 12.42 -25.93
C ASP A 467 10.66 13.06 -24.72
N MET A 468 9.90 13.68 -23.83
CA MET A 468 10.39 14.33 -22.63
C MET A 468 10.94 13.33 -21.59
N LEU A 469 10.30 12.17 -21.45
CA LEU A 469 10.72 11.11 -20.54
C LEU A 469 11.94 10.32 -21.06
N ALA A 470 12.21 10.40 -22.37
CA ALA A 470 13.39 9.77 -22.99
C ALA A 470 14.70 10.55 -22.79
N PHE A 471 14.65 11.78 -22.27
CA PHE A 471 15.80 12.61 -21.93
C PHE A 471 16.23 12.39 -20.45
#